data_d65bedd76c4a6d0ed287f7e661dad51d
#
_entry.id   d65bedd76c4a6d0ed287f7e661dad51d
#
_cell.length_a   1.000
_cell.length_b   1.000
_cell.length_c   1.000
_cell.angle_alpha   90.00
_cell.angle_beta   90.00
_cell.angle_gamma   90.00
#
_symmetry.space_group_name_H-M   'P 1'
#
loop_
_entity.id
_entity.type
_entity.pdbx_description
1 polymer ?
#
loop_
_entity_poly.entity_id
_entity_poly.type
_entity_poly.pdbx_seq_one_letter_code
_entity_poly.pdbx_strand_id
1 'polypeptide(L)'
;MVNNETDTREKGVDMWTVHDRYGNKIYLTAERWHHILESRPELAAYLDELLETIRTGRRKQDMLIPNEYRYFKEFDKLLPENNHLVAVVIFKTRLDEMGNSVPNNFVITGWAKYIVPKR
;
A
#
# COMPACT_ATOMS: atom_id res chain seq x y z
N MET A 1 -12.76 -11.74 19.89
CA MET A 1 -12.80 -11.45 19.18
C MET A 1 -12.33 -10.62 18.48
N VAL A 2 -12.12 -10.36 17.99
CA VAL A 2 -11.77 -9.66 17.38
C VAL A 2 -12.12 -9.02 16.67
N ASN A 3 -12.26 -8.54 16.61
CA ASN A 3 -12.75 -7.97 15.98
C ASN A 3 -12.28 -7.57 15.03
N ASN A 4 -12.65 -7.63 14.70
CA ASN A 4 -12.24 -7.36 13.68
C ASN A 4 -12.79 -6.34 12.91
N GLU A 5 -13.56 -5.47 13.27
CA GLU A 5 -14.12 -4.50 12.47
C GLU A 5 -13.15 -3.51 11.98
N THR A 6 -12.08 -3.33 12.65
CA THR A 6 -11.01 -2.53 12.12
C THR A 6 -10.10 -3.35 11.26
N ASP A 7 -10.38 -4.61 11.14
CA ASP A 7 -9.55 -5.53 10.40
C ASP A 7 -10.06 -5.64 8.98
N THR A 8 -9.23 -5.24 8.03
CA THR A 8 -9.59 -5.32 6.62
C THR A 8 -9.13 -6.62 5.98
N ARG A 9 -8.68 -7.58 6.79
CA ARG A 9 -8.22 -8.86 6.30
C ARG A 9 -9.38 -9.69 5.77
N GLU A 10 -9.21 -10.24 4.59
CA GLU A 10 -10.22 -11.05 3.98
C GLU A 10 -10.21 -12.46 4.54
N LYS A 11 -11.40 -13.04 4.65
CA LYS A 11 -11.52 -14.40 5.16
C LYS A 11 -10.92 -15.39 4.15
N GLY A 12 -10.11 -16.30 4.63
CA GLY A 12 -9.50 -17.35 3.81
C GLY A 12 -8.29 -16.92 3.02
N VAL A 13 -8.07 -15.61 2.91
CA VAL A 13 -6.89 -15.06 2.25
C VAL A 13 -6.42 -13.91 3.09
N ASP A 14 -5.26 -14.06 3.70
CA ASP A 14 -4.73 -13.00 4.55
C ASP A 14 -4.34 -11.83 3.69
N MET A 15 -5.09 -10.77 3.80
CA MET A 15 -4.79 -9.54 3.07
C MET A 15 -5.48 -8.37 3.74
N TRP A 16 -4.96 -7.20 3.47
CA TRP A 16 -5.54 -5.92 3.87
C TRP A 16 -6.00 -5.18 2.63
N THR A 17 -7.19 -4.61 2.69
CA THR A 17 -7.76 -3.88 1.56
C THR A 17 -8.04 -2.45 1.98
N VAL A 18 -7.63 -1.50 1.13
CA VAL A 18 -7.91 -0.09 1.36
C VAL A 18 -8.43 0.51 0.07
N HIS A 19 -9.12 1.65 0.20
CA HIS A 19 -9.54 2.43 -0.96
C HIS A 19 -8.76 3.73 -0.93
N ASP A 20 -8.19 4.10 -2.08
CA ASP A 20 -7.45 5.36 -2.16
C ASP A 20 -8.43 6.51 -2.38
N ARG A 21 -7.89 7.73 -2.35
CA ARG A 21 -8.73 8.92 -2.51
C ARG A 21 -9.23 9.09 -3.95
N TYR A 22 -8.75 8.27 -4.85
CA TYR A 22 -9.09 8.35 -6.27
C TYR A 22 -10.13 7.30 -6.66
N GLY A 23 -10.67 6.57 -5.69
CA GLY A 23 -11.74 5.61 -5.94
C GLY A 23 -11.28 4.21 -6.29
N ASN A 24 -10.04 3.86 -6.01
CA ASN A 24 -9.50 2.55 -6.36
C ASN A 24 -9.40 1.65 -5.14
N LYS A 25 -9.77 0.39 -5.32
CA LYS A 25 -9.60 -0.63 -4.30
C LYS A 25 -8.24 -1.28 -4.48
N ILE A 26 -7.45 -1.33 -3.42
CA ILE A 26 -6.08 -1.81 -3.47
C ILE A 26 -5.86 -2.76 -2.30
N TYR A 27 -5.18 -3.87 -2.54
CA TYR A 27 -4.92 -4.82 -1.47
C TYR A 27 -3.43 -5.10 -1.31
N LEU A 28 -3.09 -5.54 -0.10
CA LEU A 28 -1.75 -5.97 0.29
C LEU A 28 -1.92 -7.35 0.91
N THR A 29 -1.28 -8.37 0.33
CA THR A 29 -1.35 -9.71 0.92
C THR A 29 -0.36 -9.83 2.06
N ALA A 30 -0.67 -10.72 3.01
CA ALA A 30 0.26 -10.99 4.11
C ALA A 30 1.58 -11.53 3.60
N GLU A 31 1.54 -12.34 2.55
CA GLU A 31 2.77 -12.85 1.95
C GLU A 31 3.63 -11.72 1.41
N ARG A 32 3.02 -10.77 0.70
CA ARG A 32 3.77 -9.63 0.18
C ARG A 32 4.33 -8.78 1.30
N TRP A 33 3.54 -8.61 2.37
CA TRP A 33 4.00 -7.86 3.53
C TRP A 33 5.25 -8.49 4.13
N HIS A 34 5.25 -9.82 4.25
CA HIS A 34 6.42 -10.53 4.75
C HIS A 34 7.64 -10.32 3.84
N HIS A 35 7.43 -10.34 2.53
CA HIS A 35 8.53 -10.06 1.59
C HIS A 35 9.08 -8.65 1.79
N ILE A 36 8.21 -7.69 1.99
CA ILE A 36 8.65 -6.31 2.22
C ILE A 36 9.51 -6.25 3.49
N LEU A 37 9.06 -6.93 4.54
CA LEU A 37 9.78 -6.93 5.82
C LEU A 37 11.11 -7.64 5.75
N GLU A 38 11.26 -8.60 4.85
CA GLU A 38 12.56 -9.26 4.70
C GLU A 38 13.63 -8.29 4.23
N SER A 39 13.27 -7.35 3.37
CA SER A 39 14.19 -6.34 2.88
C SER A 39 14.24 -5.12 3.76
N ARG A 40 13.14 -4.82 4.43
CA ARG A 40 12.99 -3.59 5.22
C ARG A 40 12.33 -3.90 6.55
N PRO A 41 13.06 -4.58 7.45
CA PRO A 41 12.46 -4.98 8.73
C PRO A 41 12.06 -3.80 9.59
N GLU A 42 12.62 -2.62 9.34
CA GLU A 42 12.24 -1.44 10.10
C GLU A 42 10.79 -1.03 9.86
N LEU A 43 10.15 -1.52 8.81
CA LEU A 43 8.75 -1.21 8.54
C LEU A 43 7.78 -2.03 9.37
N ALA A 44 8.25 -2.98 10.16
CA ALA A 44 7.37 -3.90 10.87
C ALA A 44 6.34 -3.18 11.75
N ALA A 45 6.70 -2.02 12.29
CA ALA A 45 5.80 -1.26 13.17
C ALA A 45 4.90 -0.29 12.38
N TYR A 46 5.00 -0.27 11.06
CA TYR A 46 4.36 0.79 10.27
C TYR A 46 3.37 0.26 9.24
N LEU A 47 2.77 -0.90 9.48
CA LEU A 47 1.76 -1.44 8.56
C LEU A 47 0.59 -0.48 8.41
N ASP A 48 0.07 0.02 9.53
CA ASP A 48 -1.06 0.93 9.46
C ASP A 48 -0.73 2.20 8.70
N GLU A 49 0.47 2.72 8.93
CA GLU A 49 0.90 3.93 8.23
C GLU A 49 1.12 3.67 6.75
N LEU A 50 1.58 2.48 6.39
CA LEU A 50 1.73 2.16 4.97
C LEU A 50 0.37 2.10 4.29
N LEU A 51 -0.62 1.47 4.94
CA LEU A 51 -1.97 1.43 4.41
C LEU A 51 -2.58 2.82 4.34
N GLU A 52 -2.30 3.66 5.34
CA GLU A 52 -2.78 5.04 5.33
C GLU A 52 -2.14 5.84 4.18
N THR A 53 -0.89 5.54 3.85
CA THR A 53 -0.21 6.16 2.72
C THR A 53 -0.99 5.93 1.42
N ILE A 54 -1.53 4.73 1.26
CA ILE A 54 -2.34 4.44 0.08
C ILE A 54 -3.70 5.11 0.19
N ARG A 55 -4.29 5.08 1.37
CA ARG A 55 -5.67 5.58 1.56
C ARG A 55 -5.76 7.08 1.35
N THR A 56 -4.83 7.84 1.90
CA THR A 56 -4.95 9.31 1.89
C THR A 56 -3.77 10.03 1.25
N GLY A 57 -2.72 9.32 0.87
CA GLY A 57 -1.55 9.94 0.29
C GLY A 57 -1.78 10.39 -1.14
N ARG A 58 -0.79 11.06 -1.67
CA ARG A 58 -0.76 11.41 -3.08
C ARG A 58 -0.10 10.30 -3.85
N ARG A 59 -0.25 10.33 -5.17
CA ARG A 59 0.38 9.30 -5.99
C ARG A 59 0.97 9.92 -7.23
N LYS A 60 1.93 9.19 -7.80
CA LYS A 60 2.58 9.58 -9.04
C LYS A 60 2.73 8.36 -9.91
N GLN A 61 2.33 8.48 -11.16
CA GLN A 61 2.45 7.39 -12.12
C GLN A 61 3.91 7.23 -12.53
N ASP A 62 4.35 6.00 -12.65
CA ASP A 62 5.69 5.72 -13.13
C ASP A 62 5.78 6.10 -14.61
N MET A 63 6.90 6.71 -15.00
CA MET A 63 7.05 7.19 -16.36
C MET A 63 7.29 6.07 -17.37
N LEU A 64 7.83 4.94 -16.91
CA LEU A 64 8.18 3.84 -17.80
C LEU A 64 7.20 2.68 -17.71
N ILE A 65 6.52 2.54 -16.57
CA ILE A 65 5.60 1.45 -16.32
C ILE A 65 4.24 2.07 -16.01
N PRO A 66 3.40 2.30 -17.03
CA PRO A 66 2.21 3.14 -16.84
C PRO A 66 1.17 2.59 -15.87
N ASN A 67 1.18 1.29 -15.60
CA ASN A 67 0.24 0.75 -14.61
C ASN A 67 0.82 0.68 -13.21
N GLU A 68 1.97 1.31 -12.97
CA GLU A 68 2.59 1.34 -11.67
C GLU A 68 2.50 2.76 -11.10
N TYR A 69 2.04 2.86 -9.85
CA TYR A 69 1.91 4.14 -9.17
C TYR A 69 2.63 4.08 -7.84
N ARG A 70 3.25 5.19 -7.47
CA ARG A 70 3.86 5.35 -6.15
C ARG A 70 3.00 6.27 -5.33
N TYR A 71 2.51 5.75 -4.22
CA TYR A 71 1.79 6.54 -3.22
C TYR A 71 2.77 7.00 -2.18
N PHE A 72 2.62 8.22 -1.71
CA PHE A 72 3.53 8.76 -0.71
C PHE A 72 2.78 9.68 0.23
N LYS A 73 3.24 9.71 1.48
CA LYS A 73 2.62 10.53 2.51
C LYS A 73 3.63 10.86 3.58
N GLU A 74 3.53 12.09 4.09
CA GLU A 74 4.38 12.55 5.17
C GLU A 74 3.82 12.12 6.51
N PHE A 75 4.69 11.73 7.43
CA PHE A 75 4.33 11.35 8.79
C PHE A 75 5.29 11.98 9.78
N ASP A 76 4.76 12.37 10.93
CA ASP A 76 5.56 13.03 11.95
C ASP A 76 6.46 12.09 12.71
N LYS A 77 6.06 10.82 12.86
CA LYS A 77 6.71 9.92 13.80
C LYS A 77 7.18 8.65 13.14
N LEU A 78 7.99 8.80 12.12
CA LEU A 78 8.67 7.67 11.50
C LEU A 78 10.03 7.47 12.16
N LEU A 79 10.78 6.54 11.62
CA LEU A 79 12.16 6.34 12.04
C LEU A 79 12.92 7.67 11.96
N PRO A 80 13.91 7.85 12.82
CA PRO A 80 14.51 9.18 13.01
C PRO A 80 14.98 9.89 11.75
N GLU A 81 15.32 9.15 10.72
CA GLU A 81 15.89 9.76 9.53
C GLU A 81 14.94 9.83 8.38
N ASN A 82 13.65 9.54 8.62
CA ASN A 82 12.68 9.50 7.54
C ASN A 82 11.45 10.30 7.92
N ASN A 83 10.78 10.85 6.91
CA ASN A 83 9.55 11.59 7.14
C ASN A 83 8.44 11.21 6.16
N HIS A 84 8.69 10.25 5.29
CA HIS A 84 7.68 9.81 4.31
C HIS A 84 7.67 8.30 4.22
N LEU A 85 6.50 7.76 3.92
CA LEU A 85 6.37 6.39 3.46
C LEU A 85 5.95 6.40 2.00
N VAL A 86 6.47 5.42 1.28
CA VAL A 86 6.16 5.22 -0.12
C VAL A 86 5.61 3.81 -0.28
N ALA A 87 4.52 3.67 -1.02
CA ALA A 87 3.97 2.37 -1.37
C ALA A 87 3.84 2.31 -2.89
N VAL A 88 4.32 1.21 -3.47
CA VAL A 88 4.24 1.02 -4.91
C VAL A 88 3.11 0.05 -5.21
N VAL A 89 2.21 0.44 -6.10
CA VAL A 89 1.00 -0.30 -6.41
C VAL A 89 0.93 -0.54 -7.91
N ILE A 90 0.60 -1.77 -8.27
CA ILE A 90 0.36 -2.14 -9.66
C ILE A 90 -1.15 -2.16 -9.91
N PHE A 91 -1.57 -1.54 -10.99
CA PHE A 91 -2.97 -1.52 -11.41
C PHE A 91 -3.15 -2.52 -12.54
N LYS A 92 -3.99 -3.52 -12.30
CA LYS A 92 -4.31 -4.56 -13.27
C LYS A 92 -5.79 -4.85 -13.23
N THR A 93 -6.22 -5.69 -14.16
CA THR A 93 -7.55 -6.28 -14.13
C THR A 93 -7.42 -7.79 -14.12
N ARG A 94 -8.49 -8.45 -13.70
CA ARG A 94 -8.59 -9.89 -13.80
C ARG A 94 -10.02 -10.23 -14.21
N LEU A 95 -10.25 -11.44 -14.64
CA LEU A 95 -11.60 -11.90 -14.94
C LEU A 95 -12.20 -12.52 -13.69
N ASP A 96 -13.44 -12.18 -13.40
CA ASP A 96 -14.15 -12.85 -12.32
C ASP A 96 -14.75 -14.16 -12.82
N GLU A 97 -15.54 -14.81 -11.98
CA GLU A 97 -16.11 -16.12 -12.29
C GLU A 97 -17.07 -16.06 -13.47
N MET A 98 -17.63 -14.88 -13.75
CA MET A 98 -18.56 -14.73 -14.84
C MET A 98 -17.91 -14.17 -16.09
N GLY A 99 -16.59 -14.03 -16.09
CA GLY A 99 -15.87 -13.53 -17.24
C GLY A 99 -15.81 -12.01 -17.34
N ASN A 100 -16.27 -11.29 -16.32
CA ASN A 100 -16.21 -9.84 -16.32
C ASN A 100 -14.84 -9.35 -15.88
N SER A 101 -14.37 -8.28 -16.51
CA SER A 101 -13.11 -7.66 -16.13
C SER A 101 -13.31 -6.82 -14.87
N VAL A 102 -12.55 -7.11 -13.84
CA VAL A 102 -12.65 -6.37 -12.58
C VAL A 102 -11.26 -5.91 -12.14
N PRO A 103 -11.19 -4.84 -11.37
CA PRO A 103 -9.88 -4.34 -10.91
C PRO A 103 -9.16 -5.36 -10.05
N ASN A 104 -7.83 -5.37 -10.17
CA ASN A 104 -6.97 -6.23 -9.37
C ASN A 104 -5.70 -5.46 -9.07
N ASN A 105 -5.80 -4.47 -8.17
CA ASN A 105 -4.72 -3.54 -7.86
C ASN A 105 -4.08 -3.96 -6.55
N PHE A 106 -2.74 -4.04 -6.53
CA PHE A 106 -2.09 -4.57 -5.34
C PHE A 106 -0.74 -3.93 -5.10
N VAL A 107 -0.34 -3.94 -3.83
CA VAL A 107 0.94 -3.41 -3.39
C VAL A 107 2.05 -4.39 -3.75
N ILE A 108 3.15 -3.89 -4.31
CA ILE A 108 4.30 -4.73 -4.60
C ILE A 108 5.46 -4.46 -3.65
N THR A 109 5.62 -3.22 -3.17
CA THR A 109 6.67 -2.93 -2.21
C THR A 109 6.39 -1.60 -1.53
N GLY A 110 7.22 -1.27 -0.55
CA GLY A 110 7.14 0.02 0.13
C GLY A 110 8.41 0.28 0.88
N TRP A 111 8.63 1.54 1.24
CA TRP A 111 9.81 1.92 2.00
C TRP A 111 9.59 3.25 2.69
N ALA A 112 10.47 3.56 3.64
CA ALA A 112 10.51 4.87 4.29
C ALA A 112 11.56 5.72 3.58
N LYS A 113 11.35 7.03 3.61
CA LYS A 113 12.19 7.94 2.83
C LYS A 113 12.24 9.29 3.52
N TYR A 114 13.35 9.99 3.35
CA TYR A 114 13.44 11.37 3.78
C TYR A 114 13.33 12.29 2.57
N ILE A 115 12.39 13.21 2.63
CA ILE A 115 12.23 14.24 1.61
C ILE A 115 12.50 15.57 2.28
N VAL A 116 13.44 16.33 1.68
CA VAL A 116 13.81 17.63 2.23
C VAL A 116 12.60 18.56 2.19
N PRO A 117 12.22 19.15 3.32
CA PRO A 117 11.07 20.06 3.31
C PRO A 117 11.31 21.26 2.42
N LYS A 118 10.27 21.67 1.73
CA LYS A 118 10.32 22.89 0.94
C LYS A 118 10.19 24.08 1.84
N ARG A 119 10.75 25.19 1.38
CA ARG A 119 10.65 26.43 2.12
C ARG A 119 9.85 27.46 1.40
#